data_d5292184ac4ac5a57b620539bd3b94e2
#
_entry.id   d5292184ac4ac5a57b620539bd3b94e2
#
_cell.length_a   1.000
_cell.length_b   1.000
_cell.length_c   1.000
_cell.angle_alpha   90.00
_cell.angle_beta   90.00
_cell.angle_gamma   90.00
#
_symmetry.space_group_name_H-M   'P 1'
#
loop_
_entity.id
_entity.type
_entity.pdbx_description
1 polymer ?
#
loop_
_entity_poly.entity_id
_entity_poly.type
_entity_poly.pdbx_seq_one_letter_code
_entity_poly.pdbx_strand_id
1 'polypeptide(L)'
;ADIEDIVVMAKITVVTGERADELVPSISAFSNNQNRIQVADFQTHSPFLRKVEELSRTIWARNPDGASLQTRWFFERTRGQYADEKSKGTRSQQDRFISEFPTRQKFSKTDLAKYENSWKGFPYLVSRGAQKNFIEFMAKLPQDSLWEIGDFHDHIAKQILFRQTDRIVLSQKYGGYKAQVVTYTVALIASEFKRDINLAHWWNQQKL
;
A
#
# COMPACT_ATOMS: atom_id res chain seq x y z
N ALA A 1 -14.49 32.51 20.47
CA ALA A 1 -13.22 33.01 19.97
C ALA A 1 -13.38 33.15 18.45
N ASP A 2 -13.18 34.38 17.95
CA ASP A 2 -13.22 34.64 16.52
C ASP A 2 -12.02 33.95 15.84
N ILE A 3 -12.24 33.37 14.66
CA ILE A 3 -11.20 32.70 13.89
C ILE A 3 -10.10 33.69 13.51
N GLU A 4 -10.39 34.98 13.45
CA GLU A 4 -9.47 36.06 13.15
C GLU A 4 -8.39 36.29 14.23
N ASP A 5 -8.59 35.79 15.44
CA ASP A 5 -7.63 35.91 16.55
C ASP A 5 -6.64 34.74 16.65
N ILE A 6 -6.75 33.75 15.75
CA ILE A 6 -5.87 32.57 15.75
C ILE A 6 -4.61 32.90 14.96
N VAL A 7 -3.50 33.13 15.65
CA VAL A 7 -2.19 33.31 15.04
C VAL A 7 -1.43 31.98 15.04
N VAL A 8 -1.02 31.54 13.87
CA VAL A 8 -0.18 30.34 13.70
C VAL A 8 1.19 30.75 13.17
N MET A 9 2.24 30.18 13.75
CA MET A 9 3.59 30.39 13.24
C MET A 9 3.81 29.53 11.99
N ALA A 10 4.10 30.16 10.87
CA ALA A 10 4.42 29.48 9.60
C ALA A 10 5.85 29.78 9.17
N LYS A 11 6.59 28.76 8.74
CA LYS A 11 7.88 28.90 8.07
C LYS A 11 7.68 28.60 6.59
N ILE A 12 7.87 29.60 5.76
CA ILE A 12 7.76 29.46 4.32
C ILE A 12 9.18 29.37 3.74
N THR A 13 9.47 28.30 3.03
CA THR A 13 10.73 28.12 2.30
C THR A 13 10.42 28.06 0.82
N VAL A 14 10.95 29.03 0.07
CA VAL A 14 10.83 29.09 -1.39
C VAL A 14 12.03 28.39 -2.01
N VAL A 15 11.78 27.35 -2.81
CA VAL A 15 12.81 26.62 -3.53
C VAL A 15 12.59 26.87 -5.02
N THR A 16 13.61 27.37 -5.72
CA THR A 16 13.53 27.68 -7.14
C THR A 16 14.08 26.53 -8.00
N GLY A 17 13.33 26.14 -9.05
CA GLY A 17 13.76 25.42 -10.22
C GLY A 17 14.37 24.03 -10.00
N GLU A 18 15.50 23.81 -10.63
CA GLU A 18 16.14 22.50 -10.86
C GLU A 18 16.53 21.69 -9.61
N ARG A 19 16.62 22.35 -8.45
CA ARG A 19 16.97 21.70 -7.17
C ARG A 19 15.77 21.35 -6.28
N ALA A 20 14.55 21.59 -6.75
CA ALA A 20 13.36 21.38 -5.96
C ALA A 20 13.16 19.88 -5.60
N ASP A 21 13.41 18.99 -6.55
CA ASP A 21 13.27 17.54 -6.36
C ASP A 21 14.27 16.97 -5.34
N GLU A 22 15.42 17.60 -5.15
CA GLU A 22 16.45 17.22 -4.18
C GLU A 22 16.23 17.88 -2.82
N LEU A 23 15.92 19.18 -2.81
CA LEU A 23 15.83 19.98 -1.60
C LEU A 23 14.50 19.81 -0.85
N VAL A 24 13.38 19.68 -1.55
CA VAL A 24 12.06 19.55 -0.91
C VAL A 24 11.97 18.31 0.00
N PRO A 25 12.45 17.12 -0.42
CA PRO A 25 12.50 15.98 0.47
C PRO A 25 13.39 16.19 1.69
N SER A 26 14.55 16.84 1.49
CA SER A 26 15.51 17.13 2.56
C SER A 26 14.96 18.16 3.57
N ILE A 27 14.35 19.23 3.10
CA ILE A 27 13.71 20.25 3.94
C ILE A 27 12.56 19.63 4.73
N SER A 28 11.74 18.81 4.09
CA SER A 28 10.63 18.10 4.75
C SER A 28 11.14 17.16 5.83
N ALA A 29 12.24 16.43 5.56
CA ALA A 29 12.89 15.55 6.50
C ALA A 29 13.39 16.26 7.76
N PHE A 30 14.00 17.44 7.59
CA PHE A 30 14.63 18.18 8.70
C PHE A 30 13.69 19.13 9.43
N SER A 31 12.65 19.66 8.74
CA SER A 31 11.73 20.65 9.34
C SER A 31 10.66 20.02 10.24
N ASN A 32 10.32 18.74 10.02
CA ASN A 32 9.23 18.06 10.72
C ASN A 32 9.69 17.14 11.88
N ASN A 33 10.83 17.44 12.48
CA ASN A 33 11.34 16.67 13.63
C ASN A 33 10.40 16.67 14.87
N GLN A 34 9.37 17.51 14.90
CA GLN A 34 8.40 17.56 16.00
C GLN A 34 7.20 16.62 15.81
N ASN A 35 6.81 16.31 14.60
CA ASN A 35 5.87 15.23 14.32
C ASN A 35 6.68 13.98 14.03
N ARG A 36 6.36 12.85 14.67
CA ARG A 36 7.00 11.55 14.40
C ARG A 36 6.82 11.17 12.94
N ILE A 37 7.65 11.76 12.06
CA ILE A 37 7.81 11.28 10.70
C ILE A 37 8.49 9.94 10.82
N GLN A 38 7.82 8.93 10.33
CA GLN A 38 8.36 7.58 10.36
C GLN A 38 9.35 7.44 9.22
N VAL A 39 10.46 6.73 9.44
CA VAL A 39 11.51 6.51 8.42
C VAL A 39 10.92 6.01 7.10
N ALA A 40 9.83 5.25 7.16
CA ALA A 40 9.08 4.81 5.97
C ALA A 40 8.48 5.97 5.15
N ASP A 41 8.30 7.14 5.72
CA ASP A 41 7.75 8.29 5.00
C ASP A 41 8.78 8.95 4.08
N PHE A 42 10.08 8.83 4.38
CA PHE A 42 11.15 9.30 3.50
C PHE A 42 11.24 8.49 2.19
N GLN A 43 10.85 7.23 2.22
CA GLN A 43 10.86 6.37 1.03
C GLN A 43 9.63 6.56 0.14
N THR A 44 8.69 7.39 0.53
CA THR A 44 7.45 7.66 -0.21
C THR A 44 7.71 8.16 -1.65
N HIS A 45 8.84 8.79 -1.87
CA HIS A 45 9.23 9.33 -3.18
C HIS A 45 10.05 8.35 -4.04
N SER A 46 10.27 7.11 -3.60
CA SER A 46 11.04 6.14 -4.37
C SER A 46 10.39 5.88 -5.74
N PRO A 47 11.19 5.69 -6.80
CA PRO A 47 10.68 5.36 -8.14
C PRO A 47 9.78 4.12 -8.13
N PHE A 48 10.13 3.12 -7.33
CA PHE A 48 9.34 1.91 -7.14
C PHE A 48 7.91 2.21 -6.67
N LEU A 49 7.74 2.99 -5.60
CA LEU A 49 6.40 3.28 -5.06
C LEU A 49 5.58 4.19 -5.98
N ARG A 50 6.24 5.10 -6.72
CA ARG A 50 5.58 5.90 -7.77
C ARG A 50 5.07 4.99 -8.88
N LYS A 51 5.85 3.98 -9.29
CA LYS A 51 5.43 3.01 -10.31
C LYS A 51 4.26 2.16 -9.84
N VAL A 52 4.27 1.67 -8.60
CA VAL A 52 3.13 0.94 -8.02
C VAL A 52 1.87 1.82 -7.98
N GLU A 53 2.01 3.10 -7.64
CA GLU A 53 0.90 4.05 -7.67
C GLU A 53 0.34 4.24 -9.09
N GLU A 54 1.20 4.45 -10.08
CA GLU A 54 0.82 4.55 -11.50
C GLU A 54 0.03 3.31 -11.95
N LEU A 55 0.56 2.10 -11.69
CA LEU A 55 -0.11 0.85 -12.03
C LEU A 55 -1.49 0.74 -11.35
N SER A 56 -1.58 1.14 -10.09
CA SER A 56 -2.84 1.11 -9.34
C SER A 56 -3.90 2.06 -9.89
N ARG A 57 -3.50 3.15 -10.57
CA ARG A 57 -4.41 4.12 -11.19
C ARG A 57 -4.80 3.75 -12.63
N THR A 58 -3.99 2.94 -13.30
CA THR A 58 -4.19 2.61 -14.72
C THR A 58 -4.80 1.24 -14.94
N ILE A 59 -4.49 0.25 -14.10
CA ILE A 59 -4.92 -1.13 -14.29
C ILE A 59 -6.32 -1.36 -13.70
N TRP A 60 -7.23 -1.87 -14.53
CA TRP A 60 -8.55 -2.30 -14.08
C TRP A 60 -8.48 -3.56 -13.24
N ALA A 61 -9.24 -3.59 -12.16
CA ALA A 61 -9.40 -4.79 -11.37
C ALA A 61 -10.20 -5.84 -12.16
N ARG A 62 -9.82 -7.10 -12.00
CA ARG A 62 -10.62 -8.19 -12.54
C ARG A 62 -11.99 -8.21 -11.85
N ASN A 63 -13.02 -8.38 -12.65
CA ASN A 63 -14.38 -8.56 -12.19
C ASN A 63 -14.81 -10.02 -12.38
N PRO A 64 -14.68 -10.88 -11.36
CA PRO A 64 -15.03 -12.29 -11.47
C PRO A 64 -16.53 -12.52 -11.67
N ASP A 65 -17.37 -11.59 -11.20
CA ASP A 65 -18.82 -11.75 -11.17
C ASP A 65 -19.51 -11.15 -12.41
N GLY A 66 -18.75 -10.70 -13.42
CA GLY A 66 -19.30 -10.10 -14.63
C GLY A 66 -20.07 -8.79 -14.39
N ALA A 67 -19.93 -8.17 -13.22
CA ALA A 67 -20.59 -6.89 -12.93
C ALA A 67 -20.16 -5.82 -13.93
N SER A 68 -21.10 -5.01 -14.36
CA SER A 68 -20.91 -3.97 -15.37
C SER A 68 -19.97 -2.84 -14.93
N LEU A 69 -19.71 -2.70 -13.65
CA LEU A 69 -18.86 -1.66 -13.10
C LEU A 69 -17.41 -2.13 -12.99
N GLN A 70 -16.53 -1.53 -13.80
CA GLN A 70 -15.10 -1.74 -13.67
C GLN A 70 -14.55 -0.90 -12.52
N THR A 71 -13.73 -1.53 -11.68
CA THR A 71 -13.09 -0.88 -10.52
C THR A 71 -11.57 -0.95 -10.64
N ARG A 72 -10.87 -0.15 -9.82
CA ARG A 72 -9.41 -0.18 -9.70
C ARG A 72 -8.98 -0.37 -8.26
N TRP A 73 -7.76 -0.86 -8.09
CA TRP A 73 -7.12 -0.90 -6.80
C TRP A 73 -6.48 0.44 -6.49
N PHE A 74 -6.63 0.93 -5.26
CA PHE A 74 -6.02 2.18 -4.83
C PHE A 74 -4.81 1.92 -3.95
N PHE A 75 -3.62 2.20 -4.46
CA PHE A 75 -2.42 2.21 -3.66
C PHE A 75 -2.27 3.56 -2.94
N GLU A 76 -2.30 3.53 -1.61
CA GLU A 76 -2.09 4.69 -0.76
C GLU A 76 -0.58 4.83 -0.46
N ARG A 77 0.11 5.60 -1.29
CA ARG A 77 1.54 5.85 -1.17
C ARG A 77 1.87 6.75 0.01
N THR A 78 1.09 7.80 0.21
CA THR A 78 1.14 8.70 1.36
C THR A 78 -0.06 8.47 2.25
N ARG A 79 0.15 8.56 3.56
CA ARG A 79 -0.92 8.38 4.55
C ARG A 79 -2.02 9.44 4.34
N GLY A 80 -3.25 8.99 4.27
CA GLY A 80 -4.43 9.86 4.10
C GLY A 80 -4.78 10.18 2.65
N GLN A 81 -3.94 9.83 1.68
CA GLN A 81 -4.12 10.16 0.26
C GLN A 81 -5.49 9.73 -0.29
N TYR A 82 -5.98 8.55 0.11
CA TYR A 82 -7.29 8.08 -0.30
C TYR A 82 -8.42 8.98 0.23
N ALA A 83 -8.34 9.39 1.48
CA ALA A 83 -9.34 10.26 2.09
C ALA A 83 -9.33 11.64 1.44
N ASP A 84 -8.14 12.17 1.17
CA ASP A 84 -7.97 13.46 0.50
C ASP A 84 -8.55 13.43 -0.92
N GLU A 85 -8.23 12.41 -1.71
CA GLU A 85 -8.77 12.28 -3.07
C GLU A 85 -10.28 12.06 -3.08
N LYS A 86 -10.80 11.23 -2.15
CA LYS A 86 -12.23 11.00 -1.98
C LYS A 86 -13.00 12.27 -1.63
N SER A 87 -12.40 13.20 -0.88
CA SER A 87 -13.08 14.43 -0.43
C SER A 87 -13.07 15.56 -1.47
N LYS A 88 -12.33 15.41 -2.56
CA LYS A 88 -12.20 16.45 -3.58
C LYS A 88 -13.47 16.58 -4.44
N GLY A 89 -13.77 17.82 -4.82
CA GLY A 89 -14.78 18.13 -5.81
C GLY A 89 -16.22 18.05 -5.31
N THR A 90 -17.16 17.95 -6.26
CA THR A 90 -18.60 17.86 -6.01
C THR A 90 -19.00 16.48 -5.49
N ARG A 91 -20.19 16.37 -4.90
CA ARG A 91 -20.75 15.10 -4.44
C ARG A 91 -20.73 14.01 -5.52
N SER A 92 -21.12 14.36 -6.75
CA SER A 92 -21.10 13.43 -7.87
C SER A 92 -19.69 12.92 -8.21
N GLN A 93 -18.68 13.80 -8.11
CA GLN A 93 -17.27 13.40 -8.32
C GLN A 93 -16.78 12.47 -7.22
N GLN A 94 -17.17 12.72 -5.96
CA GLN A 94 -16.86 11.85 -4.83
C GLN A 94 -17.49 10.46 -4.97
N ASP A 95 -18.75 10.40 -5.37
CA ASP A 95 -19.47 9.14 -5.59
C ASP A 95 -18.86 8.34 -6.75
N ARG A 96 -18.45 9.02 -7.83
CA ARG A 96 -17.72 8.42 -8.96
C ARG A 96 -16.37 7.86 -8.49
N PHE A 97 -15.60 8.61 -7.69
CA PHE A 97 -14.33 8.14 -7.14
C PHE A 97 -14.51 6.88 -6.28
N ILE A 98 -15.52 6.84 -5.40
CA ILE A 98 -15.80 5.68 -4.56
C ILE A 98 -16.21 4.46 -5.40
N SER A 99 -16.96 4.68 -6.48
CA SER A 99 -17.37 3.62 -7.40
C SER A 99 -16.17 3.04 -8.17
N GLU A 100 -15.26 3.88 -8.61
CA GLU A 100 -14.03 3.48 -9.32
C GLU A 100 -12.99 2.86 -8.38
N PHE A 101 -12.81 3.42 -7.18
CA PHE A 101 -11.85 2.99 -6.16
C PHE A 101 -12.57 2.59 -4.86
N PRO A 102 -13.20 1.41 -4.80
CA PRO A 102 -13.87 0.97 -3.58
C PRO A 102 -12.90 0.84 -2.41
N THR A 103 -13.31 1.26 -1.22
CA THR A 103 -12.48 1.21 0.00
C THR A 103 -11.91 -0.18 0.26
N ARG A 104 -12.64 -1.24 -0.10
CA ARG A 104 -12.17 -2.64 0.01
C ARG A 104 -10.99 -2.96 -0.89
N GLN A 105 -10.77 -2.17 -1.95
CA GLN A 105 -9.66 -2.33 -2.91
C GLN A 105 -8.52 -1.34 -2.63
N LYS A 106 -8.49 -0.72 -1.44
CA LYS A 106 -7.39 0.12 -0.99
C LYS A 106 -6.31 -0.72 -0.28
N PHE A 107 -5.05 -0.37 -0.50
CA PHE A 107 -3.91 -0.88 0.25
C PHE A 107 -2.82 0.19 0.39
N SER A 108 -2.08 0.13 1.48
CA SER A 108 -1.01 1.08 1.79
C SER A 108 0.37 0.49 1.48
N LYS A 109 1.42 1.33 1.54
CA LYS A 109 2.82 0.88 1.43
C LYS A 109 3.20 -0.16 2.49
N THR A 110 2.63 -0.07 3.69
CA THR A 110 2.87 -1.06 4.75
C THR A 110 2.11 -2.35 4.53
N ASP A 111 0.93 -2.30 3.90
CA ASP A 111 0.20 -3.49 3.47
C ASP A 111 0.94 -4.20 2.35
N LEU A 112 1.45 -3.45 1.36
CA LEU A 112 2.29 -3.99 0.30
C LEU A 112 3.45 -4.81 0.87
N ALA A 113 4.23 -4.23 1.77
CA ALA A 113 5.35 -4.94 2.41
C ALA A 113 4.89 -6.16 3.23
N LYS A 114 3.73 -6.06 3.89
CA LYS A 114 3.16 -7.16 4.67
C LYS A 114 2.85 -8.37 3.79
N TYR A 115 2.18 -8.17 2.68
CA TYR A 115 1.80 -9.25 1.78
C TYR A 115 3.02 -9.86 1.09
N GLU A 116 3.93 -9.03 0.59
CA GLU A 116 5.15 -9.49 -0.07
C GLU A 116 6.08 -10.28 0.88
N ASN A 117 6.34 -9.76 2.08
CA ASN A 117 7.21 -10.44 3.03
C ASN A 117 6.58 -11.72 3.59
N SER A 118 5.26 -11.77 3.78
CA SER A 118 4.58 -13.01 4.16
C SER A 118 4.76 -14.08 3.08
N TRP A 119 4.50 -13.74 1.81
CA TRP A 119 4.65 -14.65 0.69
C TRP A 119 6.10 -15.11 0.48
N LYS A 120 7.07 -14.19 0.61
CA LYS A 120 8.50 -14.48 0.46
C LYS A 120 9.10 -15.31 1.60
N GLY A 121 8.33 -15.68 2.62
CA GLY A 121 8.77 -16.50 3.75
C GLY A 121 9.46 -15.70 4.85
N PHE A 122 9.14 -14.42 4.96
CA PHE A 122 9.63 -13.55 6.04
C PHE A 122 8.52 -13.10 7.00
N PRO A 123 7.62 -14.00 7.48
CA PRO A 123 6.51 -13.61 8.34
C PRO A 123 6.98 -12.98 9.66
N TYR A 124 8.18 -13.33 10.13
CA TYR A 124 8.79 -12.75 11.33
C TYR A 124 9.08 -11.24 11.19
N LEU A 125 9.33 -10.75 9.97
CA LEU A 125 9.51 -9.30 9.73
C LEU A 125 8.19 -8.55 9.94
N VAL A 126 7.08 -9.14 9.52
CA VAL A 126 5.74 -8.57 9.73
C VAL A 126 5.43 -8.42 11.22
N SER A 127 5.86 -9.38 12.04
CA SER A 127 5.67 -9.36 13.50
C SER A 127 6.46 -8.25 14.20
N ARG A 128 7.48 -7.66 13.54
CA ARG A 128 8.27 -6.53 14.09
C ARG A 128 7.53 -5.19 14.00
N GLY A 129 6.35 -5.16 13.41
CA GLY A 129 5.53 -3.97 13.21
C GLY A 129 5.63 -3.39 11.79
N ALA A 130 4.56 -2.71 11.39
CA ALA A 130 4.33 -2.29 10.00
C ALA A 130 5.48 -1.45 9.40
N GLN A 131 6.04 -0.52 10.19
CA GLN A 131 7.09 0.37 9.71
C GLN A 131 8.42 -0.35 9.52
N LYS A 132 8.84 -1.16 10.50
CA LYS A 132 10.09 -1.95 10.39
C LYS A 132 9.98 -2.94 9.24
N ASN A 133 8.83 -3.61 9.10
CA ASN A 133 8.57 -4.52 7.99
C ASN A 133 8.70 -3.82 6.63
N PHE A 134 8.15 -2.60 6.50
CA PHE A 134 8.26 -1.83 5.27
C PHE A 134 9.71 -1.42 4.95
N ILE A 135 10.46 -0.96 5.95
CA ILE A 135 11.88 -0.59 5.79
C ILE A 135 12.69 -1.81 5.31
N GLU A 136 12.50 -2.96 5.94
CA GLU A 136 13.18 -4.20 5.56
C GLU A 136 12.77 -4.68 4.15
N PHE A 137 11.50 -4.50 3.78
CA PHE A 137 11.04 -4.79 2.42
C PHE A 137 11.76 -3.91 1.39
N MET A 138 11.79 -2.60 1.61
CA MET A 138 12.45 -1.66 0.70
C MET A 138 13.95 -1.90 0.60
N ALA A 139 14.62 -2.24 1.70
CA ALA A 139 16.05 -2.54 1.73
C ALA A 139 16.42 -3.82 0.94
N LYS A 140 15.48 -4.73 0.76
CA LYS A 140 15.66 -5.97 -0.01
C LYS A 140 15.29 -5.84 -1.48
N LEU A 141 14.68 -4.73 -1.88
CA LEU A 141 14.41 -4.49 -3.29
C LEU A 141 15.71 -4.20 -4.05
N PRO A 142 15.90 -4.78 -5.23
CA PRO A 142 16.97 -4.35 -6.13
C PRO A 142 16.86 -2.85 -6.42
N GLN A 143 18.00 -2.18 -6.59
CA GLN A 143 18.07 -0.71 -6.69
C GLN A 143 17.23 -0.15 -7.84
N ASP A 144 17.16 -0.87 -8.96
CA ASP A 144 16.42 -0.48 -10.16
C ASP A 144 15.13 -1.29 -10.36
N SER A 145 14.62 -1.90 -9.28
CA SER A 145 13.41 -2.70 -9.37
C SER A 145 12.20 -1.82 -9.64
N LEU A 146 11.57 -2.03 -10.79
CA LEU A 146 10.27 -1.46 -11.13
C LEU A 146 9.32 -2.60 -11.48
N TRP A 147 8.11 -2.52 -10.94
CA TRP A 147 7.08 -3.49 -11.29
C TRP A 147 6.50 -3.24 -12.68
N GLU A 148 6.25 -4.33 -13.35
CA GLU A 148 5.41 -4.38 -14.55
C GLU A 148 3.96 -4.76 -14.19
N ILE A 149 3.10 -4.81 -15.20
CA ILE A 149 1.68 -5.19 -15.04
C ILE A 149 1.54 -6.57 -14.39
N GLY A 150 2.40 -7.53 -14.77
CA GLY A 150 2.40 -8.89 -14.22
C GLY A 150 2.70 -8.92 -12.73
N ASP A 151 3.70 -8.14 -12.27
CA ASP A 151 4.07 -8.03 -10.86
C ASP A 151 2.95 -7.42 -10.03
N PHE A 152 2.29 -6.40 -10.59
CA PHE A 152 1.15 -5.77 -9.93
C PHE A 152 -0.02 -6.75 -9.77
N HIS A 153 -0.36 -7.51 -10.81
CA HIS A 153 -1.39 -8.55 -10.73
C HIS A 153 -1.04 -9.63 -9.71
N ASP A 154 0.22 -10.08 -9.69
CA ASP A 154 0.70 -11.06 -8.73
C ASP A 154 0.59 -10.53 -7.29
N HIS A 155 0.96 -9.25 -7.07
CA HIS A 155 0.77 -8.60 -5.78
C HIS A 155 -0.69 -8.54 -5.35
N ILE A 156 -1.61 -8.18 -6.25
CA ILE A 156 -3.04 -8.14 -5.96
C ILE A 156 -3.56 -9.53 -5.59
N ALA A 157 -3.10 -10.58 -6.27
CA ALA A 157 -3.47 -11.95 -5.94
C ALA A 157 -2.96 -12.35 -4.54
N LYS A 158 -1.72 -12.00 -4.18
CA LYS A 158 -1.19 -12.18 -2.81
C LYS A 158 -2.01 -11.45 -1.77
N GLN A 159 -2.44 -10.23 -2.07
CA GLN A 159 -3.30 -9.45 -1.19
C GLN A 159 -4.67 -10.11 -0.98
N ILE A 160 -5.28 -10.63 -2.03
CA ILE A 160 -6.55 -11.36 -1.96
C ILE A 160 -6.38 -12.61 -1.11
N LEU A 161 -5.36 -13.42 -1.38
CA LEU A 161 -5.03 -14.61 -0.59
C LEU A 161 -4.84 -14.27 0.89
N PHE A 162 -4.05 -13.24 1.19
CA PHE A 162 -3.82 -12.80 2.56
C PHE A 162 -5.12 -12.42 3.26
N ARG A 163 -5.98 -11.66 2.60
CA ARG A 163 -7.27 -11.22 3.16
C ARG A 163 -8.25 -12.38 3.36
N GLN A 164 -8.26 -13.36 2.47
CA GLN A 164 -9.06 -14.57 2.65
C GLN A 164 -8.55 -15.40 3.83
N THR A 165 -7.24 -15.57 3.94
CA THR A 165 -6.60 -16.22 5.09
C THR A 165 -6.94 -15.50 6.39
N ASP A 166 -6.86 -14.17 6.42
CA ASP A 166 -7.25 -13.36 7.59
C ASP A 166 -8.71 -13.58 7.98
N ARG A 167 -9.61 -13.63 7.01
CA ARG A 167 -11.04 -13.90 7.25
C ARG A 167 -11.26 -15.29 7.86
N ILE A 168 -10.57 -16.30 7.33
CA ILE A 168 -10.67 -17.68 7.85
C ILE A 168 -10.11 -17.75 9.27
N VAL A 169 -8.95 -17.17 9.51
CA VAL A 169 -8.31 -17.12 10.84
C VAL A 169 -9.17 -16.33 11.83
N LEU A 170 -9.84 -15.25 11.37
CA LEU A 170 -10.79 -14.49 12.20
C LEU A 170 -11.95 -15.33 12.71
N SER A 171 -12.43 -16.27 11.90
CA SER A 171 -13.51 -17.17 12.30
C SER A 171 -13.07 -18.18 13.38
N GLN A 172 -11.76 -18.32 13.61
CA GLN A 172 -11.18 -19.19 14.62
C GLN A 172 -10.78 -18.38 15.88
N LYS A 173 -10.79 -19.02 17.04
CA LYS A 173 -10.51 -18.34 18.32
C LYS A 173 -9.02 -18.38 18.68
N TYR A 174 -8.18 -17.70 17.90
CA TYR A 174 -6.71 -17.63 18.16
C TYR A 174 -6.28 -16.54 19.15
N GLY A 175 -7.20 -15.76 19.72
CA GLY A 175 -6.90 -14.71 20.68
C GLY A 175 -5.92 -13.66 20.15
N GLY A 176 -4.93 -13.27 20.97
CA GLY A 176 -3.96 -12.23 20.64
C GLY A 176 -2.95 -12.56 19.54
N TYR A 177 -2.84 -13.82 19.12
CA TYR A 177 -1.83 -14.28 18.13
C TYR A 177 -2.33 -14.29 16.69
N LYS A 178 -3.53 -13.84 16.45
CA LYS A 178 -4.18 -13.89 15.15
C LYS A 178 -3.34 -13.31 14.00
N ALA A 179 -2.74 -12.14 14.19
CA ALA A 179 -1.94 -11.50 13.15
C ALA A 179 -0.73 -12.35 12.74
N GLN A 180 -0.08 -13.00 13.73
CA GLN A 180 1.01 -13.92 13.48
C GLN A 180 0.52 -15.16 12.74
N VAL A 181 -0.59 -15.77 13.18
CA VAL A 181 -1.18 -16.94 12.52
C VAL A 181 -1.41 -16.68 11.05
N VAL A 182 -2.02 -15.55 10.68
CA VAL A 182 -2.27 -15.19 9.27
C VAL A 182 -0.97 -15.12 8.46
N THR A 183 0.02 -14.39 8.95
CA THR A 183 1.28 -14.19 8.20
C THR A 183 2.06 -15.49 8.04
N TYR A 184 2.11 -16.33 9.06
CA TYR A 184 2.77 -17.63 9.00
C TYR A 184 2.00 -18.63 8.13
N THR A 185 0.66 -18.61 8.16
CA THR A 185 -0.15 -19.44 7.26
C THR A 185 0.10 -19.10 5.80
N VAL A 186 0.15 -17.81 5.45
CA VAL A 186 0.49 -17.37 4.09
C VAL A 186 1.90 -17.82 3.69
N ALA A 187 2.87 -17.74 4.60
CA ALA A 187 4.23 -18.20 4.36
C ALA A 187 4.30 -19.73 4.15
N LEU A 188 3.51 -20.51 4.87
CA LEU A 188 3.40 -21.97 4.69
C LEU A 188 2.78 -22.31 3.33
N ILE A 189 1.67 -21.66 2.96
CA ILE A 189 1.06 -21.82 1.64
C ILE A 189 2.09 -21.53 0.54
N ALA A 190 2.82 -20.42 0.65
CA ALA A 190 3.86 -20.07 -0.31
C ALA A 190 4.98 -21.12 -0.37
N SER A 191 5.34 -21.72 0.77
CA SER A 191 6.34 -22.79 0.85
C SER A 191 5.88 -24.04 0.12
N GLU A 192 4.63 -24.46 0.31
CA GLU A 192 4.05 -25.62 -0.37
C GLU A 192 4.08 -25.45 -1.91
N PHE A 193 3.81 -24.24 -2.38
CA PHE A 193 3.90 -23.90 -3.80
C PHE A 193 5.31 -23.46 -4.24
N LYS A 194 6.35 -23.69 -3.43
CA LYS A 194 7.77 -23.35 -3.70
C LYS A 194 8.03 -21.88 -4.00
N ARG A 195 7.10 -20.98 -3.68
CA ARG A 195 7.14 -19.51 -3.90
C ARG A 195 7.33 -19.05 -5.35
N ASP A 196 7.42 -19.97 -6.29
CA ASP A 196 7.71 -19.69 -7.70
C ASP A 196 6.44 -19.53 -8.54
N ILE A 197 5.27 -19.69 -7.92
CA ILE A 197 4.00 -19.62 -8.60
C ILE A 197 3.56 -18.17 -8.72
N ASN A 198 3.26 -17.77 -9.94
CA ASN A 198 2.54 -16.53 -10.20
C ASN A 198 1.07 -16.70 -9.82
N LEU A 199 0.69 -16.18 -8.66
CA LEU A 199 -0.67 -16.24 -8.15
C LEU A 199 -1.68 -15.52 -9.06
N ALA A 200 -1.26 -14.51 -9.81
CA ALA A 200 -2.11 -13.83 -10.77
C ALA A 200 -2.58 -14.78 -11.88
N HIS A 201 -1.74 -15.72 -12.28
CA HIS A 201 -2.11 -16.77 -13.23
C HIS A 201 -3.21 -17.68 -12.66
N TRP A 202 -3.09 -18.08 -11.40
CA TRP A 202 -4.12 -18.87 -10.72
C TRP A 202 -5.43 -18.11 -10.58
N TRP A 203 -5.36 -16.86 -10.19
CA TRP A 203 -6.53 -16.00 -10.12
C TRP A 203 -7.20 -15.88 -11.50
N ASN A 204 -6.41 -15.69 -12.58
CA ASN A 204 -6.93 -15.65 -13.94
C ASN A 204 -7.61 -16.96 -14.35
N GLN A 205 -7.18 -18.09 -13.80
CA GLN A 205 -7.79 -19.40 -14.03
C GLN A 205 -8.92 -19.72 -13.02
N GLN A 206 -9.34 -18.79 -12.20
CA GLN A 206 -10.36 -18.98 -11.15
C GLN A 206 -10.03 -20.10 -10.14
N LYS A 207 -8.74 -20.29 -9.86
CA LYS A 207 -8.26 -21.30 -8.89
C LYS A 207 -8.00 -20.72 -7.49
N LEU A 208 -8.18 -19.41 -7.30
CA LEU A 208 -8.07 -18.70 -6.02
C LEU A 208 -9.44 -18.40 -5.43
#